data_879d5c44302ad067bbf79fc57761357c
#
_entry.id   879d5c44302ad067bbf79fc57761357c
#
_cell.length_a   1.000
_cell.length_b   1.000
_cell.length_c   1.000
_cell.angle_alpha   90.00
_cell.angle_beta   90.00
_cell.angle_gamma   90.00
#
_symmetry.space_group_name_H-M   'P 1'
#
loop_
_entity.id
_entity.type
_entity.pdbx_description
1 polymer ?
#
loop_
_entity_poly.entity_id
_entity_poly.type
_entity_poly.pdbx_seq_one_letter_code
_entity_poly.pdbx_strand_id
1 'polypeptide(L)'
;MRFVMLGAGAIGGVVGGQLAKAGFDVIFVDPLREHVEAINRDGLHLRGVHGHHVLRVPAVTDVAMASLGKDDVVVCSVKSYHMDAAMQALRRATALEIPVFCAQNGIRNEEVAGRYFRAVHGVMVLIGAKRLVPGVVVHTGAGPLGVGRWPSGLSEVARDVAQAVAKTDIPAYMTEEIAVHKWNKMAINLNNATFGLLGLSGQEAQADPEIRAFMADVYEEGVRVLRAAGIRFEGPPGSSIEDRIRSLRGPATGVTVPADEEARHRPSLWQDLHHGGGQVEADWFNGEIVRLGDAHGVPAPYSRLLLDLIAEMARLRERPGRYTVRELRARLSS
;
A
#
# COMPACT_ATOMS: atom_id res chain seq x y z
N MET A 1 -9.64 -0.75 -23.70
CA MET A 1 -9.06 -0.22 -22.42
C MET A 1 -7.65 -0.74 -22.32
N ARG A 2 -6.67 0.16 -22.20
CA ARG A 2 -5.26 -0.13 -21.92
C ARG A 2 -4.94 0.35 -20.51
N PHE A 3 -4.14 -0.42 -19.78
CA PHE A 3 -3.70 -0.07 -18.42
C PHE A 3 -2.32 0.60 -18.45
N VAL A 4 -2.24 1.82 -17.98
CA VAL A 4 -0.98 2.55 -17.78
C VAL A 4 -0.61 2.45 -16.31
N MET A 5 0.36 1.62 -15.98
CA MET A 5 0.82 1.39 -14.61
C MET A 5 1.85 2.45 -14.24
N LEU A 6 1.41 3.53 -13.60
CA LEU A 6 2.28 4.61 -13.14
C LEU A 6 2.94 4.22 -11.81
N GLY A 7 4.16 3.74 -11.90
CA GLY A 7 4.93 3.02 -10.89
C GLY A 7 4.90 1.51 -11.15
N ALA A 8 6.04 0.92 -11.52
CA ALA A 8 6.23 -0.51 -11.74
C ALA A 8 6.88 -1.22 -10.53
N GLY A 9 6.73 -0.63 -9.35
CA GLY A 9 7.25 -1.19 -8.09
C GLY A 9 6.52 -2.47 -7.67
N ALA A 10 6.50 -2.74 -6.34
CA ALA A 10 5.89 -3.96 -5.81
C ALA A 10 4.41 -4.12 -6.24
N ILE A 11 3.56 -3.16 -5.90
CA ILE A 11 2.12 -3.24 -6.18
C ILE A 11 1.84 -3.10 -7.68
N GLY A 12 2.34 -2.04 -8.31
CA GLY A 12 2.09 -1.80 -9.74
C GLY A 12 2.66 -2.89 -10.64
N GLY A 13 3.84 -3.43 -10.32
CA GLY A 13 4.44 -4.53 -11.04
C GLY A 13 3.65 -5.83 -10.92
N VAL A 14 3.13 -6.16 -9.71
CA VAL A 14 2.29 -7.35 -9.52
C VAL A 14 0.93 -7.19 -10.20
N VAL A 15 0.22 -6.07 -9.96
CA VAL A 15 -1.12 -5.85 -10.56
C VAL A 15 -1.04 -5.76 -12.07
N GLY A 16 -0.11 -4.95 -12.61
CA GLY A 16 0.10 -4.83 -14.06
C GLY A 16 0.58 -6.14 -14.71
N GLY A 17 1.46 -6.87 -14.03
CA GLY A 17 1.90 -8.19 -14.47
C GLY A 17 0.74 -9.20 -14.53
N GLN A 18 -0.11 -9.24 -13.54
CA GLN A 18 -1.30 -10.09 -13.53
C GLN A 18 -2.30 -9.71 -14.64
N LEU A 19 -2.52 -8.43 -14.88
CA LEU A 19 -3.34 -7.95 -16.01
C LEU A 19 -2.73 -8.37 -17.35
N ALA A 20 -1.42 -8.20 -17.54
CA ALA A 20 -0.72 -8.62 -18.76
C ALA A 20 -0.80 -10.15 -18.96
N LYS A 21 -0.64 -10.93 -17.89
CA LYS A 21 -0.82 -12.40 -17.91
C LYS A 21 -2.23 -12.80 -18.37
N ALA A 22 -3.24 -12.02 -17.97
CA ALA A 22 -4.63 -12.24 -18.38
C ALA A 22 -4.95 -11.72 -19.80
N GLY A 23 -3.95 -11.20 -20.53
CA GLY A 23 -4.08 -10.76 -21.92
C GLY A 23 -4.55 -9.31 -22.10
N PHE A 24 -4.54 -8.49 -21.04
CA PHE A 24 -4.83 -7.07 -21.18
C PHE A 24 -3.62 -6.30 -21.72
N ASP A 25 -3.90 -5.22 -22.44
CA ASP A 25 -2.89 -4.27 -22.88
C ASP A 25 -2.38 -3.45 -21.69
N VAL A 26 -1.08 -3.56 -21.41
CA VAL A 26 -0.44 -2.93 -20.25
C VAL A 26 0.85 -2.25 -20.69
N ILE A 27 1.08 -1.05 -20.19
CA ILE A 27 2.39 -0.36 -20.25
C ILE A 27 2.83 0.04 -18.85
N PHE A 28 4.09 -0.21 -18.53
CA PHE A 28 4.69 0.27 -17.28
C PHE A 28 5.38 1.63 -17.47
N VAL A 29 5.23 2.49 -16.46
CA VAL A 29 5.95 3.76 -16.36
C VAL A 29 6.67 3.80 -15.02
N ASP A 30 7.99 3.79 -15.01
CA ASP A 30 8.78 3.84 -13.77
C ASP A 30 10.07 4.63 -14.00
N PRO A 31 10.41 5.62 -13.14
CA PRO A 31 11.61 6.44 -13.35
C PRO A 31 12.91 5.67 -13.14
N LEU A 32 12.89 4.47 -12.57
CA LEU A 32 14.08 3.66 -12.36
C LEU A 32 14.50 3.00 -13.66
N ARG A 33 15.46 3.65 -14.34
CA ARG A 33 15.97 3.22 -15.65
C ARG A 33 16.35 1.73 -15.71
N GLU A 34 17.10 1.24 -14.72
CA GLU A 34 17.53 -0.15 -14.63
C GLU A 34 16.34 -1.13 -14.61
N HIS A 35 15.26 -0.76 -13.94
CA HIS A 35 14.04 -1.57 -13.89
C HIS A 35 13.33 -1.62 -15.24
N VAL A 36 13.19 -0.48 -15.88
CA VAL A 36 12.61 -0.35 -17.22
C VAL A 36 13.43 -1.11 -18.28
N GLU A 37 14.75 -0.96 -18.26
CA GLU A 37 15.65 -1.68 -19.18
C GLU A 37 15.59 -3.20 -18.98
N ALA A 38 15.53 -3.67 -17.72
CA ALA A 38 15.37 -5.09 -17.41
C ALA A 38 14.03 -5.64 -17.93
N ILE A 39 12.92 -4.92 -17.71
CA ILE A 39 11.60 -5.32 -18.21
C ILE A 39 11.60 -5.40 -19.75
N ASN A 40 12.16 -4.41 -20.43
CA ASN A 40 12.16 -4.38 -21.90
C ASN A 40 13.08 -5.46 -22.51
N ARG A 41 14.22 -5.74 -21.88
CA ARG A 41 15.20 -6.73 -22.35
C ARG A 41 14.74 -8.17 -22.06
N ASP A 42 14.40 -8.45 -20.80
CA ASP A 42 14.20 -9.81 -20.31
C ASP A 42 12.71 -10.16 -20.12
N GLY A 43 11.83 -9.14 -20.07
CA GLY A 43 10.43 -9.23 -19.63
C GLY A 43 10.29 -8.97 -18.14
N LEU A 44 9.07 -8.69 -17.69
CA LEU A 44 8.76 -8.63 -16.27
C LEU A 44 8.67 -10.06 -15.72
N HIS A 45 9.52 -10.38 -14.75
CA HIS A 45 9.46 -11.62 -14.00
C HIS A 45 8.47 -11.47 -12.84
N LEU A 46 7.28 -12.03 -13.00
CA LEU A 46 6.26 -12.14 -11.96
C LEU A 46 6.39 -13.48 -11.26
N ARG A 47 6.79 -13.45 -9.99
CA ARG A 47 6.98 -14.64 -9.14
C ARG A 47 6.03 -14.65 -7.96
N GLY A 48 5.97 -15.76 -7.24
CA GLY A 48 5.31 -15.88 -5.94
C GLY A 48 4.20 -16.90 -5.89
N VAL A 49 3.11 -16.59 -5.17
CA VAL A 49 2.05 -17.55 -4.83
C VAL A 49 1.32 -18.17 -6.04
N HIS A 50 1.45 -17.57 -7.21
CA HIS A 50 0.86 -18.07 -8.46
C HIS A 50 1.92 -18.57 -9.47
N GLY A 51 3.10 -18.95 -9.00
CA GLY A 51 4.19 -19.47 -9.83
C GLY A 51 5.13 -18.39 -10.36
N HIS A 52 5.83 -18.72 -11.46
CA HIS A 52 6.79 -17.83 -12.13
C HIS A 52 6.40 -17.65 -13.59
N HIS A 53 6.20 -16.40 -13.98
CA HIS A 53 5.85 -15.99 -15.34
C HIS A 53 6.81 -14.92 -15.83
N VAL A 54 7.19 -14.98 -17.11
CA VAL A 54 7.97 -13.94 -17.79
C VAL A 54 7.05 -13.26 -18.81
N LEU A 55 6.80 -11.98 -18.61
CA LEU A 55 5.78 -11.24 -19.36
C LEU A 55 6.45 -10.17 -20.23
N ARG A 56 6.21 -10.23 -21.52
CA ARG A 56 6.69 -9.24 -22.49
C ARG A 56 5.73 -8.05 -22.52
N VAL A 57 6.04 -7.01 -21.74
CA VAL A 57 5.23 -5.82 -21.58
C VAL A 57 6.12 -4.60 -21.79
N PRO A 58 5.69 -3.59 -22.57
CA PRO A 58 6.47 -2.36 -22.74
C PRO A 58 6.63 -1.60 -21.42
N ALA A 59 7.79 -1.02 -21.21
CA ALA A 59 8.06 -0.15 -20.08
C ALA A 59 8.81 1.10 -20.53
N VAL A 60 8.47 2.25 -19.94
CA VAL A 60 9.07 3.56 -20.25
C VAL A 60 9.46 4.27 -18.96
N THR A 61 10.44 5.17 -19.06
CA THR A 61 10.93 5.93 -17.89
C THR A 61 10.14 7.20 -17.60
N ASP A 62 9.36 7.69 -18.54
CA ASP A 62 8.55 8.90 -18.41
C ASP A 62 7.15 8.65 -18.98
N VAL A 63 6.14 9.17 -18.30
CA VAL A 63 4.73 9.03 -18.72
C VAL A 63 4.46 9.70 -20.07
N ALA A 64 5.20 10.73 -20.45
CA ALA A 64 5.09 11.36 -21.76
C ALA A 64 5.43 10.39 -22.92
N MET A 65 6.23 9.37 -22.66
CA MET A 65 6.59 8.33 -23.64
C MET A 65 5.49 7.27 -23.80
N ALA A 66 4.48 7.24 -22.93
CA ALA A 66 3.41 6.25 -22.99
C ALA A 66 2.36 6.52 -24.08
N SER A 67 2.40 7.68 -24.74
CA SER A 67 1.47 8.08 -25.82
C SER A 67 0.01 7.88 -25.40
N LEU A 68 -0.42 8.62 -24.37
CA LEU A 68 -1.72 8.45 -23.72
C LEU A 68 -2.90 8.74 -24.64
N GLY A 69 -3.90 7.87 -24.62
CA GLY A 69 -5.14 7.94 -25.39
C GLY A 69 -6.41 7.96 -24.52
N LYS A 70 -7.56 8.19 -25.17
CA LYS A 70 -8.87 8.30 -24.48
C LYS A 70 -9.35 6.99 -23.83
N ASP A 71 -8.83 5.86 -24.30
CA ASP A 71 -9.23 4.51 -23.82
C ASP A 71 -8.27 3.99 -22.73
N ASP A 72 -7.35 4.86 -22.27
CA ASP A 72 -6.41 4.51 -21.21
C ASP A 72 -7.00 4.69 -19.83
N VAL A 73 -6.57 3.81 -18.94
CA VAL A 73 -6.81 3.88 -17.50
C VAL A 73 -5.44 3.92 -16.80
N VAL A 74 -5.21 4.95 -15.99
CA VAL A 74 -3.98 5.08 -15.22
C VAL A 74 -4.17 4.44 -13.85
N VAL A 75 -3.36 3.43 -13.54
CA VAL A 75 -3.27 2.86 -12.19
C VAL A 75 -1.98 3.38 -11.54
N CYS A 76 -2.15 4.32 -10.62
CA CYS A 76 -1.04 4.96 -9.92
C CYS A 76 -0.68 4.15 -8.66
N SER A 77 0.57 3.70 -8.59
CA SER A 77 1.13 2.91 -7.49
C SER A 77 2.53 3.39 -7.06
N VAL A 78 2.84 4.65 -7.36
CA VAL A 78 4.03 5.33 -6.83
C VAL A 78 3.91 5.48 -5.31
N LYS A 79 5.02 5.68 -4.61
CA LYS A 79 4.98 6.02 -3.19
C LYS A 79 4.22 7.33 -2.97
N SER A 80 3.48 7.43 -1.86
CA SER A 80 2.59 8.57 -1.57
C SER A 80 3.31 9.92 -1.59
N TYR A 81 4.57 9.99 -1.16
CA TYR A 81 5.40 11.20 -1.21
C TYR A 81 5.83 11.60 -2.63
N HIS A 82 5.62 10.75 -3.65
CA HIS A 82 5.82 11.07 -5.06
C HIS A 82 4.52 11.37 -5.81
N MET A 83 3.37 11.28 -5.13
CA MET A 83 2.05 11.35 -5.77
C MET A 83 1.83 12.67 -6.49
N ASP A 84 2.13 13.81 -5.87
CA ASP A 84 1.91 15.12 -6.48
C ASP A 84 2.77 15.32 -7.74
N ALA A 85 4.05 14.97 -7.67
CA ALA A 85 4.96 15.03 -8.81
C ALA A 85 4.53 14.10 -9.96
N ALA A 86 4.03 12.91 -9.64
CA ALA A 86 3.52 11.95 -10.62
C ALA A 86 2.26 12.49 -11.32
N MET A 87 1.33 13.09 -10.59
CA MET A 87 0.12 13.69 -11.16
C MET A 87 0.43 14.92 -12.00
N GLN A 88 1.39 15.76 -11.59
CA GLN A 88 1.89 16.87 -12.41
C GLN A 88 2.49 16.38 -13.73
N ALA A 89 3.34 15.34 -13.69
CA ALA A 89 3.93 14.75 -14.89
C ALA A 89 2.85 14.18 -15.81
N LEU A 90 1.88 13.45 -15.26
CA LEU A 90 0.74 12.91 -16.00
C LEU A 90 -0.08 14.03 -16.65
N ARG A 91 -0.39 15.11 -15.92
CA ARG A 91 -1.17 16.24 -16.46
C ARG A 91 -0.42 17.00 -17.57
N ARG A 92 0.91 17.09 -17.47
CA ARG A 92 1.73 17.65 -18.59
C ARG A 92 1.76 16.75 -19.82
N ALA A 93 1.71 15.43 -19.63
CA ALA A 93 1.77 14.46 -20.73
C ALA A 93 0.47 14.39 -21.53
N THR A 94 -0.66 14.82 -20.98
CA THR A 94 -1.95 14.73 -21.68
C THR A 94 -2.93 15.83 -21.26
N ALA A 95 -3.69 16.35 -22.22
CA ALA A 95 -4.85 17.22 -21.98
C ALA A 95 -6.15 16.43 -21.76
N LEU A 96 -6.14 15.12 -21.99
CA LEU A 96 -7.32 14.25 -21.87
C LEU A 96 -7.74 14.08 -20.39
N GLU A 97 -9.03 13.91 -20.16
CA GLU A 97 -9.57 13.45 -18.88
C GLU A 97 -9.51 11.92 -18.82
N ILE A 98 -8.41 11.39 -18.30
CA ILE A 98 -8.17 9.95 -18.17
C ILE A 98 -8.52 9.54 -16.75
N PRO A 99 -9.23 8.40 -16.55
CA PRO A 99 -9.49 7.87 -15.22
C PRO A 99 -8.19 7.49 -14.50
N VAL A 100 -8.03 7.98 -13.25
CA VAL A 100 -6.88 7.71 -12.39
C VAL A 100 -7.32 6.85 -11.21
N PHE A 101 -6.69 5.71 -11.04
CA PHE A 101 -6.91 4.76 -9.95
C PHE A 101 -5.72 4.81 -8.99
N CYS A 102 -5.95 5.25 -7.76
CA CYS A 102 -4.92 5.36 -6.72
C CYS A 102 -4.79 4.02 -5.98
N ALA A 103 -3.74 3.26 -6.28
CA ALA A 103 -3.46 1.96 -5.67
C ALA A 103 -2.46 2.06 -4.50
N GLN A 104 -2.17 3.27 -4.02
CA GLN A 104 -1.35 3.49 -2.85
C GLN A 104 -2.11 3.18 -1.56
N ASN A 105 -1.35 2.84 -0.52
CA ASN A 105 -1.85 2.86 0.85
C ASN A 105 -2.14 4.31 1.31
N GLY A 106 -2.92 4.45 2.38
CA GLY A 106 -3.37 5.76 2.87
C GLY A 106 -4.59 6.28 2.12
N ILE A 107 -5.03 7.49 2.45
CA ILE A 107 -6.33 8.05 2.00
C ILE A 107 -6.21 9.45 1.38
N ARG A 108 -5.02 10.07 1.35
CA ARG A 108 -4.80 11.41 0.80
C ARG A 108 -4.40 11.42 -0.68
N ASN A 109 -4.05 10.26 -1.24
CA ASN A 109 -3.56 10.17 -2.62
C ASN A 109 -4.65 10.55 -3.63
N GLU A 110 -5.88 10.15 -3.38
CA GLU A 110 -7.04 10.46 -4.21
C GLU A 110 -7.35 11.96 -4.21
N GLU A 111 -7.18 12.63 -3.07
CA GLU A 111 -7.34 14.10 -2.98
C GLU A 111 -6.27 14.82 -3.79
N VAL A 112 -5.03 14.31 -3.74
CA VAL A 112 -3.94 14.85 -4.58
C VAL A 112 -4.27 14.64 -6.06
N ALA A 113 -4.69 13.44 -6.47
CA ALA A 113 -5.11 13.18 -7.86
C ALA A 113 -6.26 14.09 -8.30
N GLY A 114 -7.22 14.34 -7.41
CA GLY A 114 -8.39 15.20 -7.65
C GLY A 114 -8.06 16.66 -7.96
N ARG A 115 -6.86 17.13 -7.65
CA ARG A 115 -6.39 18.47 -8.03
C ARG A 115 -6.05 18.55 -9.53
N TYR A 116 -5.81 17.42 -10.17
CA TYR A 116 -5.35 17.31 -11.57
C TYR A 116 -6.37 16.64 -12.50
N PHE A 117 -7.16 15.69 -11.98
CA PHE A 117 -8.10 14.88 -12.76
C PHE A 117 -9.46 14.79 -12.06
N ARG A 118 -10.55 14.76 -12.85
CA ARG A 118 -11.92 14.69 -12.31
C ARG A 118 -12.37 13.24 -12.04
N ALA A 119 -11.89 12.30 -12.85
CA ALA A 119 -12.25 10.88 -12.76
C ALA A 119 -11.28 10.12 -11.86
N VAL A 120 -11.34 10.38 -10.54
CA VAL A 120 -10.48 9.74 -9.54
C VAL A 120 -11.18 8.58 -8.89
N HIS A 121 -10.44 7.48 -8.75
CA HIS A 121 -10.89 6.22 -8.16
C HIS A 121 -9.88 5.74 -7.11
N GLY A 122 -10.40 5.13 -6.04
CA GLY A 122 -9.57 4.46 -5.04
C GLY A 122 -9.43 2.97 -5.36
N VAL A 123 -8.28 2.42 -5.02
CA VAL A 123 -8.04 0.98 -4.98
C VAL A 123 -7.58 0.60 -3.58
N MET A 124 -8.40 -0.20 -2.89
CA MET A 124 -8.02 -0.80 -1.61
C MET A 124 -7.24 -2.09 -1.89
N VAL A 125 -5.97 -2.12 -1.47
CA VAL A 125 -5.02 -3.19 -1.82
C VAL A 125 -4.75 -4.07 -0.61
N LEU A 126 -5.12 -5.36 -0.67
CA LEU A 126 -4.84 -6.36 0.36
C LEU A 126 -3.84 -7.44 -0.07
N ILE A 127 -3.32 -7.38 -1.30
CA ILE A 127 -2.27 -8.30 -1.73
C ILE A 127 -0.94 -7.99 -1.04
N GLY A 128 -0.13 -9.01 -0.81
CA GLY A 128 1.28 -8.86 -0.48
C GLY A 128 2.11 -8.77 -1.75
N ALA A 129 3.04 -7.82 -1.81
CA ALA A 129 3.94 -7.67 -2.95
C ALA A 129 5.30 -7.14 -2.52
N LYS A 130 6.35 -7.52 -3.25
CA LYS A 130 7.69 -6.95 -3.12
C LYS A 130 8.38 -6.86 -4.49
N ARG A 131 9.27 -5.90 -4.66
CA ARG A 131 10.23 -5.86 -5.76
C ARG A 131 11.56 -6.36 -5.23
N LEU A 132 12.13 -7.39 -5.85
CA LEU A 132 13.41 -7.97 -5.40
C LEU A 132 14.60 -7.22 -6.01
N VAL A 133 14.65 -7.21 -7.34
CA VAL A 133 15.69 -6.59 -8.15
C VAL A 133 15.04 -5.96 -9.39
N PRO A 134 15.75 -5.19 -10.20
CA PRO A 134 15.24 -4.68 -11.47
C PRO A 134 14.63 -5.81 -12.32
N GLY A 135 13.42 -5.59 -12.84
CA GLY A 135 12.69 -6.55 -13.67
C GLY A 135 11.99 -7.69 -12.92
N VAL A 136 12.11 -7.79 -11.57
CA VAL A 136 11.55 -8.91 -10.80
C VAL A 136 10.64 -8.44 -9.69
N VAL A 137 9.37 -8.84 -9.75
CA VAL A 137 8.36 -8.59 -8.69
C VAL A 137 7.82 -9.92 -8.16
N VAL A 138 7.41 -9.91 -6.89
CA VAL A 138 6.90 -11.11 -6.22
C VAL A 138 5.54 -10.83 -5.59
N HIS A 139 4.56 -11.63 -5.94
CA HIS A 139 3.25 -11.69 -5.30
C HIS A 139 3.36 -12.58 -4.06
N THR A 140 3.41 -11.99 -2.86
CA THR A 140 3.74 -12.72 -1.63
C THR A 140 2.53 -13.13 -0.80
N GLY A 141 1.35 -12.61 -1.10
CA GLY A 141 0.16 -12.91 -0.31
C GLY A 141 -1.12 -12.63 -1.07
N ALA A 142 -2.02 -13.61 -1.07
CA ALA A 142 -3.34 -13.49 -1.64
C ALA A 142 -4.20 -12.51 -0.80
N GLY A 143 -5.01 -11.73 -1.50
CA GLY A 143 -5.98 -10.81 -0.93
C GLY A 143 -6.69 -10.07 -2.06
N PRO A 144 -7.87 -9.51 -1.82
CA PRO A 144 -8.62 -8.82 -2.86
C PRO A 144 -8.13 -7.40 -3.10
N LEU A 145 -8.47 -6.89 -4.29
CA LEU A 145 -8.52 -5.47 -4.60
C LEU A 145 -9.97 -4.98 -4.55
N GLY A 146 -10.25 -3.98 -3.72
CA GLY A 146 -11.50 -3.24 -3.76
C GLY A 146 -11.35 -2.01 -4.67
N VAL A 147 -12.26 -1.82 -5.61
CA VAL A 147 -12.20 -0.73 -6.59
C VAL A 147 -13.48 0.11 -6.51
N GLY A 148 -13.36 1.44 -6.51
CA GLY A 148 -14.52 2.31 -6.47
C GLY A 148 -14.22 3.77 -6.80
N ARG A 149 -15.25 4.56 -7.10
CA ARG A 149 -15.12 5.99 -7.29
C ARG A 149 -14.78 6.68 -5.98
N TRP A 150 -13.87 7.64 -6.03
CA TRP A 150 -13.51 8.43 -4.86
C TRP A 150 -14.41 9.67 -4.68
N PRO A 151 -14.86 10.00 -3.44
CA PRO A 151 -14.76 9.17 -2.22
C PRO A 151 -15.81 8.06 -2.17
N SER A 152 -16.88 8.16 -2.97
CA SER A 152 -17.99 7.20 -3.04
C SER A 152 -18.74 7.29 -4.37
N GLY A 153 -19.63 6.35 -4.62
CA GLY A 153 -20.57 6.31 -5.72
C GLY A 153 -20.25 5.27 -6.79
N LEU A 154 -21.17 5.17 -7.74
CA LEU A 154 -21.07 4.27 -8.89
C LEU A 154 -20.10 4.82 -9.94
N SER A 155 -19.44 3.91 -10.66
CA SER A 155 -18.58 4.21 -11.80
C SER A 155 -18.49 3.00 -12.73
N GLU A 156 -18.86 3.18 -13.99
CA GLU A 156 -18.74 2.11 -14.99
C GLU A 156 -17.27 1.71 -15.20
N VAL A 157 -16.37 2.69 -15.32
CA VAL A 157 -14.94 2.39 -15.47
C VAL A 157 -14.37 1.65 -14.25
N ALA A 158 -14.84 1.92 -13.03
CA ALA A 158 -14.44 1.16 -11.85
C ALA A 158 -14.94 -0.29 -11.92
N ARG A 159 -16.14 -0.50 -12.44
CA ARG A 159 -16.68 -1.84 -12.69
C ARG A 159 -15.81 -2.61 -13.69
N ASP A 160 -15.49 -1.97 -14.81
CA ASP A 160 -14.68 -2.56 -15.87
C ASP A 160 -13.26 -2.92 -15.36
N VAL A 161 -12.64 -2.04 -14.57
CA VAL A 161 -11.34 -2.31 -13.94
C VAL A 161 -11.44 -3.46 -12.93
N ALA A 162 -12.47 -3.48 -12.07
CA ALA A 162 -12.68 -4.58 -11.13
C ALA A 162 -12.88 -5.92 -11.86
N GLN A 163 -13.67 -5.93 -12.95
CA GLN A 163 -13.86 -7.12 -13.77
C GLN A 163 -12.58 -7.56 -14.51
N ALA A 164 -11.77 -6.61 -14.97
CA ALA A 164 -10.48 -6.92 -15.57
C ALA A 164 -9.52 -7.58 -14.55
N VAL A 165 -9.42 -7.03 -13.34
CA VAL A 165 -8.61 -7.60 -12.27
C VAL A 165 -9.17 -8.97 -11.85
N ALA A 166 -10.49 -9.14 -11.75
CA ALA A 166 -11.12 -10.43 -11.39
C ALA A 166 -10.87 -11.56 -12.41
N LYS A 167 -10.42 -11.24 -13.63
CA LYS A 167 -9.96 -12.24 -14.62
C LYS A 167 -8.51 -12.70 -14.40
N THR A 168 -7.82 -12.08 -13.45
CA THR A 168 -6.45 -12.46 -13.03
C THR A 168 -6.49 -13.40 -11.83
N ASP A 169 -5.33 -13.76 -11.29
CA ASP A 169 -5.25 -14.51 -10.03
C ASP A 169 -5.52 -13.65 -8.78
N ILE A 170 -5.84 -12.36 -8.95
CA ILE A 170 -6.16 -11.45 -7.85
C ILE A 170 -7.68 -11.32 -7.73
N PRO A 171 -8.31 -11.75 -6.63
CA PRO A 171 -9.72 -11.46 -6.40
C PRO A 171 -9.98 -9.94 -6.41
N ALA A 172 -11.06 -9.51 -7.05
CA ALA A 172 -11.44 -8.10 -7.06
C ALA A 172 -12.94 -7.93 -6.92
N TYR A 173 -13.33 -6.80 -6.35
CA TYR A 173 -14.73 -6.40 -6.23
C TYR A 173 -14.87 -4.88 -6.42
N MET A 174 -16.04 -4.47 -6.90
CA MET A 174 -16.43 -3.07 -6.94
C MET A 174 -17.17 -2.69 -5.65
N THR A 175 -16.91 -1.48 -5.15
CA THR A 175 -17.65 -0.91 -4.02
C THR A 175 -18.06 0.53 -4.31
N GLU A 176 -19.23 0.93 -3.80
CA GLU A 176 -19.69 2.32 -3.85
C GLU A 176 -19.10 3.18 -2.73
N GLU A 177 -18.47 2.55 -1.72
CA GLU A 177 -17.94 3.21 -0.53
C GLU A 177 -16.42 2.99 -0.39
N ILE A 178 -15.66 3.27 -1.45
CA ILE A 178 -14.23 2.96 -1.48
C ILE A 178 -13.44 3.67 -0.37
N ALA A 179 -13.84 4.88 0.02
CA ALA A 179 -13.19 5.58 1.12
C ALA A 179 -13.29 4.81 2.44
N VAL A 180 -14.45 4.20 2.74
CA VAL A 180 -14.67 3.38 3.94
C VAL A 180 -13.70 2.21 4.00
N HIS A 181 -13.52 1.51 2.88
CA HIS A 181 -12.57 0.39 2.77
C HIS A 181 -11.11 0.86 2.88
N LYS A 182 -10.79 2.01 2.30
CA LYS A 182 -9.43 2.58 2.39
C LYS A 182 -9.10 3.07 3.79
N TRP A 183 -10.05 3.64 4.54
CA TRP A 183 -9.88 4.00 5.95
C TRP A 183 -9.58 2.77 6.81
N ASN A 184 -10.32 1.66 6.62
CA ASN A 184 -10.01 0.40 7.30
C ASN A 184 -8.61 -0.10 6.96
N LYS A 185 -8.23 -0.07 5.68
CA LYS A 185 -6.88 -0.50 5.25
C LYS A 185 -5.79 0.40 5.82
N MET A 186 -6.01 1.71 5.88
CA MET A 186 -5.08 2.65 6.51
C MET A 186 -4.90 2.33 8.00
N ALA A 187 -6.00 2.07 8.73
CA ALA A 187 -5.95 1.68 10.13
C ALA A 187 -5.16 0.37 10.34
N ILE A 188 -5.34 -0.63 9.47
CA ILE A 188 -4.55 -1.87 9.49
C ILE A 188 -3.04 -1.59 9.33
N ASN A 189 -2.65 -0.55 8.61
CA ASN A 189 -1.26 -0.21 8.36
C ASN A 189 -0.59 0.56 9.51
N LEU A 190 -1.30 0.96 10.57
CA LEU A 190 -0.74 1.71 11.71
C LEU A 190 0.44 0.98 12.38
N ASN A 191 0.39 -0.35 12.44
CA ASN A 191 1.48 -1.15 12.97
C ASN A 191 2.66 -1.37 12.01
N ASN A 192 2.63 -0.87 10.76
CA ASN A 192 3.76 -1.01 9.85
C ASN A 192 5.03 -0.34 10.42
N ALA A 193 4.88 0.77 11.15
CA ALA A 193 5.98 1.42 11.86
C ALA A 193 6.53 0.53 12.99
N THR A 194 5.66 -0.13 13.77
CA THR A 194 6.07 -1.06 14.83
C THR A 194 7.01 -2.15 14.28
N PHE A 195 6.67 -2.78 13.15
CA PHE A 195 7.52 -3.79 12.52
C PHE A 195 8.88 -3.23 12.08
N GLY A 196 8.92 -2.01 11.54
CA GLY A 196 10.15 -1.34 11.16
C GLY A 196 11.04 -1.03 12.37
N LEU A 197 10.46 -0.47 13.44
CA LEU A 197 11.18 -0.11 14.67
C LEU A 197 11.74 -1.34 15.39
N LEU A 198 10.97 -2.44 15.47
CA LEU A 198 11.36 -3.68 16.13
C LEU A 198 12.19 -4.63 15.22
N GLY A 199 12.27 -4.40 13.92
CA GLY A 199 12.97 -5.26 12.95
C GLY A 199 12.32 -6.62 12.71
N LEU A 200 11.03 -6.77 13.03
CA LEU A 200 10.34 -8.06 13.04
C LEU A 200 9.49 -8.28 11.78
N SER A 201 9.27 -9.54 11.44
CA SER A 201 8.22 -9.96 10.53
C SER A 201 6.86 -9.94 11.23
N GLY A 202 5.79 -10.01 10.43
CA GLY A 202 4.44 -10.14 10.97
C GLY A 202 4.25 -11.39 11.83
N GLN A 203 4.88 -12.51 11.46
CA GLN A 203 4.81 -13.77 12.20
C GLN A 203 5.58 -13.69 13.53
N GLU A 204 6.80 -13.11 13.53
CA GLU A 204 7.59 -12.93 14.75
C GLU A 204 6.86 -12.03 15.76
N ALA A 205 6.29 -10.91 15.31
CA ALA A 205 5.54 -10.01 16.17
C ALA A 205 4.26 -10.65 16.74
N GLN A 206 3.60 -11.52 15.98
CA GLN A 206 2.42 -12.26 16.46
C GLN A 206 2.76 -13.39 17.45
N ALA A 207 3.99 -13.87 17.48
CA ALA A 207 4.44 -14.89 18.42
C ALA A 207 4.74 -14.33 19.82
N ASP A 208 5.01 -13.01 19.95
CA ASP A 208 5.38 -12.38 21.21
C ASP A 208 4.17 -11.70 21.89
N PRO A 209 3.80 -12.09 23.13
CA PRO A 209 2.65 -11.52 23.83
C PRO A 209 2.77 -10.01 24.14
N GLU A 210 3.99 -9.53 24.49
CA GLU A 210 4.20 -8.10 24.80
C GLU A 210 4.04 -7.25 23.54
N ILE A 211 4.53 -7.73 22.39
CA ILE A 211 4.41 -7.06 21.11
C ILE A 211 2.96 -7.08 20.64
N ARG A 212 2.26 -8.20 20.77
CA ARG A 212 0.82 -8.30 20.45
C ARG A 212 0.00 -7.28 21.25
N ALA A 213 0.24 -7.17 22.56
CA ALA A 213 -0.44 -6.20 23.40
C ALA A 213 -0.15 -4.76 22.95
N PHE A 214 1.10 -4.43 22.62
CA PHE A 214 1.47 -3.12 22.08
C PHE A 214 0.76 -2.82 20.75
N MET A 215 0.76 -3.78 19.83
CA MET A 215 0.09 -3.64 18.53
C MET A 215 -1.42 -3.45 18.68
N ALA A 216 -2.04 -4.12 19.65
CA ALA A 216 -3.47 -3.93 19.95
C ALA A 216 -3.73 -2.50 20.47
N ASP A 217 -2.89 -1.98 21.38
CA ASP A 217 -2.99 -0.61 21.89
C ASP A 217 -2.92 0.43 20.76
N VAL A 218 -1.99 0.26 19.81
CA VAL A 218 -1.86 1.12 18.61
C VAL A 218 -3.15 1.11 17.78
N TYR A 219 -3.73 -0.06 17.54
CA TYR A 219 -4.98 -0.18 16.79
C TYR A 219 -6.17 0.41 17.53
N GLU A 220 -6.30 0.18 18.83
CA GLU A 220 -7.36 0.75 19.66
C GLU A 220 -7.30 2.27 19.72
N GLU A 221 -6.09 2.86 19.76
CA GLU A 221 -5.89 4.30 19.63
C GLU A 221 -6.43 4.79 18.28
N GLY A 222 -6.02 4.16 17.17
CA GLY A 222 -6.48 4.51 15.84
C GLY A 222 -8.00 4.46 15.71
N VAL A 223 -8.62 3.37 16.19
CA VAL A 223 -10.08 3.20 16.18
C VAL A 223 -10.78 4.30 17.00
N ARG A 224 -10.24 4.63 18.18
CA ARG A 224 -10.79 5.70 19.03
C ARG A 224 -10.77 7.06 18.31
N VAL A 225 -9.66 7.39 17.66
CA VAL A 225 -9.51 8.64 16.90
C VAL A 225 -10.46 8.68 15.71
N LEU A 226 -10.52 7.61 14.91
CA LEU A 226 -11.40 7.54 13.74
C LEU A 226 -12.88 7.68 14.12
N ARG A 227 -13.30 7.03 15.21
CA ARG A 227 -14.68 7.15 15.73
C ARG A 227 -15.00 8.57 16.20
N ALA A 228 -14.08 9.22 16.90
CA ALA A 228 -14.25 10.61 17.34
C ALA A 228 -14.32 11.59 16.16
N ALA A 229 -13.61 11.30 15.07
CA ALA A 229 -13.69 12.06 13.83
C ALA A 229 -14.93 11.74 12.99
N GLY A 230 -15.81 10.83 13.41
CA GLY A 230 -17.00 10.42 12.66
C GLY A 230 -16.68 9.64 11.37
N ILE A 231 -15.48 9.09 11.25
CA ILE A 231 -15.03 8.39 10.06
C ILE A 231 -15.51 6.93 10.11
N ARG A 232 -16.20 6.52 9.04
CA ARG A 232 -16.56 5.11 8.82
C ARG A 232 -15.36 4.35 8.26
N PHE A 233 -15.14 3.15 8.78
CA PHE A 233 -14.07 2.24 8.34
C PHE A 233 -14.56 0.80 8.44
N GLU A 234 -14.68 0.14 7.33
CA GLU A 234 -15.14 -1.24 7.22
C GLU A 234 -14.29 -1.98 6.19
N GLY A 235 -13.95 -3.22 6.47
CA GLY A 235 -13.21 -4.09 5.54
C GLY A 235 -14.06 -5.24 5.04
N PRO A 236 -13.61 -5.97 4.03
CA PRO A 236 -14.19 -7.25 3.69
C PRO A 236 -14.23 -8.19 4.90
N PRO A 237 -15.16 -9.15 4.96
CA PRO A 237 -15.27 -10.09 6.06
C PRO A 237 -13.92 -10.72 6.45
N GLY A 238 -13.59 -10.70 7.75
CA GLY A 238 -12.32 -11.22 8.29
C GLY A 238 -11.09 -10.31 8.08
N SER A 239 -11.27 -9.09 7.58
CA SER A 239 -10.18 -8.13 7.36
C SER A 239 -10.43 -6.76 8.01
N SER A 240 -11.35 -6.67 8.98
CA SER A 240 -11.57 -5.44 9.73
C SER A 240 -10.45 -5.19 10.74
N ILE A 241 -10.26 -3.92 11.11
CA ILE A 241 -9.34 -3.55 12.19
C ILE A 241 -9.77 -4.14 13.53
N GLU A 242 -11.08 -4.24 13.79
CA GLU A 242 -11.63 -4.85 15.00
C GLU A 242 -11.35 -6.35 15.07
N ASP A 243 -11.39 -7.07 13.94
CA ASP A 243 -10.99 -8.49 13.89
C ASP A 243 -9.52 -8.64 14.30
N ARG A 244 -8.66 -7.74 13.84
CA ARG A 244 -7.24 -7.73 14.19
C ARG A 244 -7.01 -7.44 15.67
N ILE A 245 -7.73 -6.48 16.25
CA ILE A 245 -7.66 -6.20 17.70
C ILE A 245 -8.07 -7.44 18.49
N ARG A 246 -9.20 -8.06 18.16
CA ARG A 246 -9.66 -9.30 18.82
C ARG A 246 -8.61 -10.41 18.71
N SER A 247 -8.05 -10.60 17.54
CA SER A 247 -6.97 -11.59 17.31
C SER A 247 -5.75 -11.30 18.18
N LEU A 248 -5.30 -10.05 18.28
CA LEU A 248 -4.12 -9.67 19.06
C LEU A 248 -4.37 -9.78 20.58
N ARG A 249 -5.59 -9.49 21.06
CA ARG A 249 -5.97 -9.63 22.47
C ARG A 249 -6.26 -11.09 22.89
N GLY A 250 -6.59 -11.94 21.92
CA GLY A 250 -6.82 -13.37 22.16
C GLY A 250 -5.52 -14.18 22.31
N PRO A 251 -5.61 -15.50 22.49
CA PRO A 251 -4.43 -16.37 22.56
C PRO A 251 -3.68 -16.41 21.23
N ALA A 252 -2.35 -16.53 21.28
CA ALA A 252 -1.51 -16.73 20.11
C ALA A 252 -1.61 -18.19 19.64
N THR A 253 -2.61 -18.50 18.82
CA THR A 253 -2.82 -19.85 18.29
C THR A 253 -2.39 -19.92 16.83
N GLY A 254 -1.68 -21.01 16.47
CA GLY A 254 -1.36 -21.32 15.07
C GLY A 254 -0.32 -20.40 14.40
N VAL A 255 0.42 -19.59 15.18
CA VAL A 255 1.47 -18.75 14.65
C VAL A 255 2.74 -19.57 14.44
N THR A 256 3.12 -19.77 13.17
CA THR A 256 4.39 -20.39 12.80
C THR A 256 5.30 -19.34 12.17
N VAL A 257 6.49 -19.17 12.72
CA VAL A 257 7.52 -18.30 12.12
C VAL A 257 8.29 -19.15 11.09
N PRO A 258 8.27 -18.82 9.80
CA PRO A 258 9.00 -19.56 8.80
C PRO A 258 10.51 -19.55 9.09
N ALA A 259 11.17 -20.69 8.91
CA ALA A 259 12.63 -20.76 9.00
C ALA A 259 13.30 -19.97 7.86
N ASP A 260 12.70 -20.05 6.67
CA ASP A 260 13.15 -19.30 5.50
C ASP A 260 12.80 -17.81 5.64
N GLU A 261 13.81 -16.95 5.60
CA GLU A 261 13.68 -15.49 5.69
C GLU A 261 12.87 -14.91 4.53
N GLU A 262 12.95 -15.51 3.32
CA GLU A 262 12.19 -15.04 2.17
C GLU A 262 10.68 -15.28 2.31
N ALA A 263 10.29 -16.29 3.07
CA ALA A 263 8.90 -16.62 3.37
C ALA A 263 8.28 -15.74 4.46
N ARG A 264 9.11 -14.96 5.19
CA ARG A 264 8.63 -14.06 6.24
C ARG A 264 7.95 -12.84 5.64
N HIS A 265 6.79 -12.51 6.17
CA HIS A 265 6.08 -11.28 5.77
C HIS A 265 6.76 -10.05 6.36
N ARG A 266 7.35 -9.22 5.49
CA ARG A 266 7.96 -7.94 5.86
C ARG A 266 7.06 -6.78 5.38
N PRO A 267 6.41 -6.03 6.30
CA PRO A 267 5.54 -4.90 5.94
C PRO A 267 6.28 -3.77 5.21
N SER A 268 5.53 -2.87 4.55
CA SER A 268 6.09 -1.86 3.64
C SER A 268 7.11 -0.94 4.30
N LEU A 269 6.85 -0.43 5.52
CA LEU A 269 7.80 0.47 6.20
C LEU A 269 9.09 -0.25 6.62
N TRP A 270 9.01 -1.54 6.97
CA TRP A 270 10.21 -2.35 7.19
C TRP A 270 11.04 -2.45 5.89
N GLN A 271 10.37 -2.67 4.74
CA GLN A 271 11.04 -2.72 3.44
C GLN A 271 11.69 -1.38 3.09
N ASP A 272 10.99 -0.26 3.35
CA ASP A 272 11.50 1.10 3.08
C ASP A 272 12.78 1.38 3.87
N LEU A 273 12.82 1.06 5.18
CA LEU A 273 14.03 1.18 5.99
C LEU A 273 15.13 0.24 5.49
N HIS A 274 14.78 -1.00 5.14
CA HIS A 274 15.75 -2.00 4.65
C HIS A 274 16.43 -1.54 3.36
N HIS A 275 15.71 -0.87 2.47
CA HIS A 275 16.28 -0.32 1.24
C HIS A 275 17.02 1.01 1.42
N GLY A 276 16.89 1.66 2.57
CA GLY A 276 17.65 2.86 2.93
C GLY A 276 17.33 4.10 2.10
N GLY A 277 16.08 4.23 1.60
CA GLY A 277 15.64 5.33 0.74
C GLY A 277 15.55 6.71 1.41
N GLY A 278 15.70 6.80 2.74
CA GLY A 278 15.67 8.06 3.48
C GLY A 278 14.26 8.62 3.72
N GLN A 279 13.22 7.98 3.21
CA GLN A 279 11.81 8.36 3.36
C GLN A 279 10.94 7.13 3.60
N VAL A 280 9.85 7.32 4.37
CA VAL A 280 8.85 6.29 4.67
C VAL A 280 7.44 6.87 4.61
N GLU A 281 6.44 6.01 4.41
CA GLU A 281 5.04 6.44 4.29
C GLU A 281 4.31 6.56 5.65
N ALA A 282 5.01 6.60 6.79
CA ALA A 282 4.39 6.65 8.11
C ALA A 282 3.49 7.87 8.32
N ASP A 283 3.79 9.01 7.67
CA ASP A 283 2.96 10.21 7.70
C ASP A 283 1.57 10.00 7.07
N TRP A 284 1.47 9.06 6.10
CA TRP A 284 0.19 8.69 5.47
C TRP A 284 -0.62 7.66 6.28
N PHE A 285 -0.08 7.19 7.41
CA PHE A 285 -0.74 6.24 8.32
C PHE A 285 -0.83 6.83 9.73
N ASN A 286 0.23 6.69 10.53
CA ASN A 286 0.29 7.21 11.89
C ASN A 286 0.13 8.74 11.93
N GLY A 287 0.73 9.47 10.98
CA GLY A 287 0.57 10.92 10.85
C GLY A 287 -0.88 11.35 10.60
N GLU A 288 -1.69 10.54 9.90
CA GLU A 288 -3.12 10.82 9.72
C GLU A 288 -3.89 10.70 11.02
N ILE A 289 -3.61 9.69 11.83
CA ILE A 289 -4.23 9.52 13.16
C ILE A 289 -3.82 10.66 14.09
N VAL A 290 -2.57 11.11 14.03
CA VAL A 290 -2.10 12.26 14.81
C VAL A 290 -2.87 13.53 14.42
N ARG A 291 -3.00 13.85 13.13
CA ARG A 291 -3.75 15.03 12.64
C ARG A 291 -5.22 14.98 13.04
N LEU A 292 -5.87 13.84 12.89
CA LEU A 292 -7.26 13.67 13.30
C LEU A 292 -7.41 13.78 14.83
N GLY A 293 -6.50 13.19 15.59
CA GLY A 293 -6.48 13.30 17.05
C GLY A 293 -6.36 14.75 17.50
N ASP A 294 -5.43 15.51 16.94
CA ASP A 294 -5.24 16.93 17.22
C ASP A 294 -6.49 17.75 16.83
N ALA A 295 -7.10 17.47 15.68
CA ALA A 295 -8.29 18.18 15.20
C ALA A 295 -9.55 17.91 16.04
N HIS A 296 -9.67 16.75 16.65
CA HIS A 296 -10.85 16.32 17.42
C HIS A 296 -10.60 16.24 18.93
N GLY A 297 -9.45 16.68 19.42
CA GLY A 297 -9.11 16.67 20.85
C GLY A 297 -8.94 15.28 21.45
N VAL A 298 -8.55 14.30 20.66
CA VAL A 298 -8.31 12.90 21.08
C VAL A 298 -6.81 12.60 21.07
N PRO A 299 -6.19 12.33 22.22
CA PRO A 299 -4.77 12.03 22.27
C PRO A 299 -4.39 10.79 21.46
N ALA A 300 -3.30 10.89 20.68
CA ALA A 300 -2.75 9.82 19.85
C ALA A 300 -1.25 9.57 20.14
N PRO A 301 -0.87 9.25 21.41
CA PRO A 301 0.53 9.14 21.81
C PRO A 301 1.27 7.98 21.12
N TYR A 302 0.62 6.84 20.88
CA TYR A 302 1.25 5.72 20.17
C TYR A 302 1.57 6.08 18.73
N SER A 303 0.61 6.65 18.00
CA SER A 303 0.80 7.03 16.60
C SER A 303 1.86 8.11 16.47
N ARG A 304 1.92 9.09 17.39
CA ARG A 304 2.95 10.14 17.42
C ARG A 304 4.33 9.54 17.65
N LEU A 305 4.49 8.71 18.68
CA LEU A 305 5.76 8.05 18.97
C LEU A 305 6.26 7.22 17.78
N LEU A 306 5.38 6.40 17.20
CA LEU A 306 5.73 5.55 16.05
C LEU A 306 6.13 6.39 14.83
N LEU A 307 5.39 7.48 14.55
CA LEU A 307 5.69 8.41 13.46
C LEU A 307 7.08 9.04 13.63
N ASP A 308 7.35 9.60 14.81
CA ASP A 308 8.59 10.34 15.08
C ASP A 308 9.81 9.44 14.98
N LEU A 309 9.75 8.26 15.61
CA LEU A 309 10.88 7.33 15.62
C LEU A 309 11.15 6.71 14.25
N ILE A 310 10.13 6.30 13.52
CA ILE A 310 10.34 5.69 12.20
C ILE A 310 10.82 6.73 11.16
N ALA A 311 10.34 7.98 11.26
CA ALA A 311 10.80 9.08 10.42
C ALA A 311 12.26 9.44 10.71
N GLU A 312 12.67 9.44 11.99
CA GLU A 312 14.06 9.62 12.39
C GLU A 312 14.95 8.53 11.81
N MET A 313 14.59 7.25 12.00
CA MET A 313 15.35 6.12 11.45
C MET A 313 15.49 6.20 9.92
N ALA A 314 14.42 6.58 9.23
CA ALA A 314 14.47 6.75 7.78
C ALA A 314 15.44 7.87 7.38
N ARG A 315 15.32 9.05 8.01
CA ARG A 315 16.20 10.20 7.75
C ARG A 315 17.68 9.86 8.00
N LEU A 316 17.98 9.08 9.02
CA LEU A 316 19.32 8.60 9.35
C LEU A 316 19.75 7.38 8.52
N ARG A 317 18.87 6.86 7.64
CA ARG A 317 19.08 5.64 6.85
C ARG A 317 19.45 4.41 7.69
N GLU A 318 18.87 4.34 8.89
CA GLU A 318 19.08 3.22 9.79
C GLU A 318 18.31 1.97 9.32
N ARG A 319 18.85 0.82 9.66
CA ARG A 319 18.22 -0.47 9.37
C ARG A 319 17.08 -0.76 10.34
N PRO A 320 16.09 -1.60 9.96
CA PRO A 320 15.05 -2.06 10.89
C PRO A 320 15.64 -2.69 12.15
N GLY A 321 14.95 -2.51 13.31
CA GLY A 321 15.31 -3.22 14.55
C GLY A 321 16.15 -2.42 15.55
N ARG A 322 16.02 -1.08 15.55
CA ARG A 322 16.72 -0.23 16.52
C ARG A 322 16.15 -0.31 17.94
N TYR A 323 14.84 -0.63 18.08
CA TYR A 323 14.14 -0.55 19.35
C TYR A 323 13.58 -1.91 19.80
N THR A 324 13.36 -2.03 21.12
CA THR A 324 12.56 -3.09 21.73
C THR A 324 11.17 -2.57 22.12
N VAL A 325 10.18 -3.45 22.29
CA VAL A 325 8.84 -3.05 22.71
C VAL A 325 8.84 -2.38 24.11
N ARG A 326 9.75 -2.78 25.00
CA ARG A 326 9.92 -2.19 26.34
C ARG A 326 10.39 -0.75 26.26
N GLU A 327 11.34 -0.43 25.38
CA GLU A 327 11.79 0.95 25.13
C GLU A 327 10.69 1.83 24.56
N LEU A 328 9.86 1.28 23.63
CA LEU A 328 8.70 2.01 23.10
C LEU A 328 7.68 2.32 24.22
N ARG A 329 7.39 1.35 25.09
CA ARG A 329 6.47 1.56 26.24
C ARG A 329 7.03 2.56 27.26
N ALA A 330 8.32 2.49 27.57
CA ALA A 330 8.96 3.44 28.50
C ALA A 330 8.83 4.90 28.01
N ARG A 331 8.96 5.14 26.68
CA ARG A 331 8.81 6.46 26.08
C ARG A 331 7.36 6.98 26.05
N LEU A 332 6.34 6.11 26.15
CA LEU A 332 4.95 6.49 26.27
C LEU A 332 4.58 6.93 27.69
N SER A 333 5.37 6.52 28.68
CA SER A 333 5.15 6.80 30.11
C SER A 333 5.93 8.02 30.61
N SER A 334 6.84 8.55 29.78
CA SER A 334 7.65 9.75 30.05
C SER A 334 7.01 11.00 29.50
#